data_0770ca053aa47c5297af422f45de593d
#
_entry.id   0770ca053aa47c5297af422f45de593d
#
_cell.length_a   1.000
_cell.length_b   1.000
_cell.length_c   1.000
_cell.angle_alpha   90.00
_cell.angle_beta   90.00
_cell.angle_gamma   90.00
#
_symmetry.space_group_name_H-M   'P 1'
#
loop_
_entity.id
_entity.type
_entity.pdbx_description
1 polymer ?
#
loop_
_entity_poly.entity_id
_entity_poly.type
_entity_poly.pdbx_seq_one_letter_code
_entity_poly.pdbx_strand_id
1 'polypeptide(L)'
;MEQYFESPYYKSAMYDSECGQIHPLNYCLGLAKELLKNKNCKIFEDTGVISYNSQNKVTINIEKNINIKADKLIICCNAYIGDLNKSLRRKIMPVKTYVSAFTQIPKKELDKYFRKPITVGDMLFVLNYFRLDSNNNLIFGGGVSYSNIDPINLELSLKKSIRKILPGLEKFKAWCTWSGHVAITVNRFPHIGSIDNNIFFAQGYSGHGLAITTMVGKMLA
;
A
#
# COMPACT_ATOMS: atom_id res chain seq x y z
N MET A 1 7.03 25.22 8.54
CA MET A 1 6.67 23.92 9.17
C MET A 1 5.68 24.16 10.31
N GLU A 2 6.00 24.98 11.29
CA GLU A 2 5.24 25.21 12.54
C GLU A 2 3.75 25.60 12.35
N GLN A 3 3.42 26.29 11.28
CA GLN A 3 2.01 26.62 10.97
C GLN A 3 1.13 25.40 10.61
N TYR A 4 1.73 24.25 10.31
CA TYR A 4 1.04 23.02 9.96
C TYR A 4 1.28 21.90 10.96
N PHE A 5 2.55 21.70 11.30
CA PHE A 5 3.02 20.60 12.11
C PHE A 5 4.25 20.99 12.91
N GLU A 6 4.34 20.50 14.14
CA GLU A 6 5.47 20.72 15.03
C GLU A 6 6.00 19.38 15.55
N SER A 7 7.31 19.23 15.59
CA SER A 7 7.96 18.04 16.12
C SER A 7 9.38 18.39 16.55
N PRO A 8 9.85 17.92 17.70
CA PRO A 8 11.24 18.14 18.12
C PRO A 8 12.25 17.38 17.27
N TYR A 9 11.79 16.39 16.50
CA TYR A 9 12.64 15.52 15.68
C TYR A 9 12.99 16.14 14.33
N TYR A 10 12.01 16.77 13.67
CA TYR A 10 12.22 17.34 12.34
C TYR A 10 12.67 18.81 12.43
N LYS A 11 13.73 19.14 11.69
CA LYS A 11 14.30 20.49 11.67
C LYS A 11 13.73 21.37 10.57
N SER A 12 13.28 20.75 9.48
CA SER A 12 12.69 21.41 8.32
C SER A 12 11.71 20.47 7.61
N ALA A 13 10.83 21.03 6.80
CA ALA A 13 9.92 20.29 5.95
C ALA A 13 9.64 21.07 4.66
N MET A 14 9.31 20.34 3.61
CA MET A 14 8.71 20.87 2.39
C MET A 14 7.21 20.61 2.45
N TYR A 15 6.40 21.62 2.16
CA TYR A 15 4.96 21.49 2.05
C TYR A 15 4.57 21.45 0.56
N ASP A 16 3.79 20.44 0.20
CA ASP A 16 3.23 20.28 -1.13
C ASP A 16 1.71 20.38 -1.03
N SER A 17 1.12 21.43 -1.63
CA SER A 17 -0.31 21.67 -1.64
C SER A 17 -1.08 20.80 -2.64
N GLU A 18 -0.40 20.21 -3.61
CA GLU A 18 -0.99 19.33 -4.63
C GLU A 18 -1.12 17.88 -4.14
N CYS A 19 -0.44 17.53 -3.05
CA CYS A 19 -0.56 16.23 -2.41
C CYS A 19 -1.77 16.17 -1.48
N GLY A 20 -2.31 14.96 -1.28
CA GLY A 20 -3.46 14.73 -0.41
C GLY A 20 -3.44 13.37 0.25
N GLN A 21 -4.52 13.09 0.97
CA GLN A 21 -4.73 11.78 1.61
C GLN A 21 -6.12 11.25 1.30
N ILE A 22 -6.20 9.94 1.16
CA ILE A 22 -7.47 9.23 0.98
C ILE A 22 -7.54 8.05 1.95
N HIS A 23 -8.72 7.48 2.11
CA HIS A 23 -8.91 6.22 2.81
C HIS A 23 -8.72 5.06 1.82
N PRO A 24 -7.60 4.29 1.86
CA PRO A 24 -7.26 3.34 0.80
C PRO A 24 -8.30 2.24 0.61
N LEU A 25 -8.83 1.70 1.72
CA LEU A 25 -9.85 0.65 1.66
C LEU A 25 -11.15 1.17 1.04
N ASN A 26 -11.64 2.33 1.47
CA ASN A 26 -12.86 2.92 0.90
C ASN A 26 -12.69 3.24 -0.58
N TYR A 27 -11.50 3.67 -1.01
CA TYR A 27 -11.20 3.89 -2.41
C TYR A 27 -11.28 2.59 -3.21
N CYS A 28 -10.64 1.52 -2.74
CA CYS A 28 -10.68 0.21 -3.38
C CYS A 28 -12.11 -0.36 -3.46
N LEU A 29 -12.85 -0.33 -2.35
CA LEU A 29 -14.24 -0.79 -2.30
C LEU A 29 -15.17 0.05 -3.19
N GLY A 30 -14.92 1.37 -3.27
CA GLY A 30 -15.64 2.27 -4.16
C GLY A 30 -15.44 1.91 -5.63
N LEU A 31 -14.20 1.63 -6.04
CA LEU A 31 -13.89 1.17 -7.40
C LEU A 31 -14.56 -0.17 -7.71
N ALA A 32 -14.49 -1.14 -6.80
CA ALA A 32 -15.14 -2.44 -6.97
C ALA A 32 -16.66 -2.29 -7.12
N LYS A 33 -17.29 -1.48 -6.27
CA LYS A 33 -18.73 -1.17 -6.35
C LYS A 33 -19.11 -0.54 -7.67
N GLU A 34 -18.30 0.37 -8.19
CA GLU A 34 -18.55 1.03 -9.48
C GLU A 34 -18.43 0.05 -10.65
N LEU A 35 -17.38 -0.80 -10.64
CA LEU A 35 -17.19 -1.84 -11.64
C LEU A 35 -18.36 -2.80 -11.71
N LEU A 36 -18.92 -3.23 -10.59
CA LEU A 36 -20.02 -4.18 -10.51
C LEU A 36 -21.35 -3.61 -11.03
N LYS A 37 -21.49 -2.30 -11.25
CA LYS A 37 -22.64 -1.72 -11.97
C LYS A 37 -22.66 -2.10 -13.44
N ASN A 38 -21.48 -2.37 -14.01
CA ASN A 38 -21.37 -2.86 -15.38
C ASN A 38 -21.62 -4.38 -15.41
N LYS A 39 -22.71 -4.82 -16.04
CA LYS A 39 -23.09 -6.24 -16.13
C LYS A 39 -22.05 -7.12 -16.83
N ASN A 40 -21.14 -6.52 -17.60
CA ASN A 40 -20.05 -7.23 -18.28
C ASN A 40 -18.80 -7.41 -17.40
N CYS A 41 -18.74 -6.75 -16.22
CA CYS A 41 -17.66 -6.90 -15.26
C CYS A 41 -18.06 -7.87 -14.15
N LYS A 42 -17.14 -8.75 -13.79
CA LYS A 42 -17.32 -9.71 -12.69
C LYS A 42 -16.07 -9.69 -11.79
N ILE A 43 -16.27 -9.78 -10.51
CA ILE A 43 -15.21 -9.95 -9.50
C ILE A 43 -15.44 -11.30 -8.83
N PHE A 44 -14.41 -12.11 -8.80
CA PHE A 44 -14.42 -13.42 -8.13
C PHE A 44 -13.44 -13.37 -6.96
N GLU A 45 -13.97 -13.41 -5.75
CA GLU A 45 -13.20 -13.54 -4.53
C GLU A 45 -12.92 -15.01 -4.23
N ASP A 46 -11.97 -15.30 -3.36
CA ASP A 46 -11.56 -16.65 -2.95
C ASP A 46 -11.30 -17.59 -4.15
N THR A 47 -10.74 -17.01 -5.22
CA THR A 47 -10.52 -17.69 -6.49
C THR A 47 -9.04 -17.56 -6.88
N GLY A 48 -8.22 -18.44 -6.33
CA GLY A 48 -6.77 -18.45 -6.57
C GLY A 48 -6.42 -18.92 -7.98
N VAL A 49 -5.61 -18.12 -8.70
CA VAL A 49 -5.03 -18.52 -9.99
C VAL A 49 -3.77 -19.33 -9.76
N ILE A 50 -3.74 -20.58 -10.22
CA ILE A 50 -2.61 -21.51 -10.07
C ILE A 50 -1.58 -21.32 -11.18
N SER A 51 -2.04 -21.23 -12.42
CA SER A 51 -1.20 -21.10 -13.61
C SER A 51 -1.96 -20.50 -14.77
N TYR A 52 -1.25 -20.13 -15.80
CA TYR A 52 -1.83 -19.74 -17.07
C TYR A 52 -0.96 -20.24 -18.21
N ASN A 53 -1.56 -20.40 -19.37
CA ASN A 53 -0.90 -20.76 -20.62
C ASN A 53 -1.39 -19.82 -21.73
N SER A 54 -0.47 -19.34 -22.54
CA SER A 54 -0.75 -18.45 -23.66
C SER A 54 -0.44 -19.19 -24.97
N GLN A 55 -1.44 -19.26 -25.82
CA GLN A 55 -1.34 -19.66 -27.20
C GLN A 55 -2.12 -18.64 -28.05
N ASN A 56 -3.13 -19.06 -28.81
CA ASN A 56 -4.03 -18.12 -29.49
C ASN A 56 -4.95 -17.37 -28.53
N LYS A 57 -5.36 -18.02 -27.43
CA LYS A 57 -6.07 -17.44 -26.28
C LYS A 57 -5.36 -17.80 -24.99
N VAL A 58 -5.55 -17.00 -23.97
CA VAL A 58 -5.02 -17.31 -22.64
C VAL A 58 -5.96 -18.28 -21.94
N THR A 59 -5.43 -19.40 -21.47
CA THR A 59 -6.13 -20.32 -20.57
C THR A 59 -5.60 -20.08 -19.15
N ILE A 60 -6.47 -19.73 -18.23
CA ILE A 60 -6.16 -19.43 -16.81
C ILE A 60 -6.71 -20.60 -15.99
N ASN A 61 -5.84 -21.28 -15.27
CA ASN A 61 -6.19 -22.39 -14.39
C ASN A 61 -6.36 -21.85 -12.96
N ILE A 62 -7.54 -22.03 -12.40
CA ILE A 62 -7.86 -21.66 -11.04
C ILE A 62 -8.04 -22.90 -10.16
N GLU A 63 -8.08 -22.70 -8.85
CA GLU A 63 -8.36 -23.77 -7.91
C GLU A 63 -9.62 -24.55 -8.28
N LYS A 64 -9.75 -25.80 -7.80
CA LYS A 64 -10.86 -26.71 -8.09
C LYS A 64 -10.96 -27.16 -9.57
N ASN A 65 -9.84 -27.13 -10.31
CA ASN A 65 -9.75 -27.58 -11.73
C ASN A 65 -10.69 -26.82 -12.67
N ILE A 66 -10.95 -25.54 -12.40
CA ILE A 66 -11.73 -24.69 -13.29
C ILE A 66 -10.77 -23.94 -14.22
N ASN A 67 -11.14 -23.86 -15.50
CA ASN A 67 -10.37 -23.16 -16.51
C ASN A 67 -11.17 -22.00 -17.08
N ILE A 68 -10.54 -20.83 -17.16
CA ILE A 68 -11.10 -19.65 -17.80
C ILE A 68 -10.32 -19.40 -19.09
N LYS A 69 -11.03 -19.17 -20.19
CA LYS A 69 -10.45 -18.74 -21.46
C LYS A 69 -10.69 -17.25 -21.65
N ALA A 70 -9.63 -16.52 -21.98
CA ALA A 70 -9.66 -15.07 -22.20
C ALA A 70 -8.83 -14.71 -23.44
N ASP A 71 -9.16 -13.60 -24.07
CA ASP A 71 -8.37 -13.07 -25.18
C ASP A 71 -7.09 -12.39 -24.64
N LYS A 72 -7.18 -11.76 -23.48
CA LYS A 72 -6.06 -11.08 -22.82
C LYS A 72 -6.05 -11.39 -21.32
N LEU A 73 -4.86 -11.37 -20.72
CA LEU A 73 -4.62 -11.47 -19.27
C LEU A 73 -3.82 -10.26 -18.81
N ILE A 74 -4.27 -9.63 -17.73
CA ILE A 74 -3.53 -8.56 -17.04
C ILE A 74 -3.15 -9.05 -15.66
N ILE A 75 -1.86 -9.16 -15.37
CA ILE A 75 -1.34 -9.62 -14.07
C ILE A 75 -1.07 -8.40 -13.18
N CYS A 76 -1.88 -8.22 -12.13
CA CYS A 76 -1.78 -7.10 -11.19
C CYS A 76 -1.51 -7.57 -9.74
N CYS A 77 -0.90 -8.73 -9.56
CA CYS A 77 -0.67 -9.34 -8.24
C CYS A 77 0.35 -8.59 -7.38
N ASN A 78 1.20 -7.75 -7.97
CA ASN A 78 2.23 -6.97 -7.28
C ASN A 78 3.08 -7.86 -6.35
N ALA A 79 3.24 -7.50 -5.07
CA ALA A 79 4.03 -8.25 -4.09
C ALA A 79 3.53 -9.69 -3.85
N TYR A 80 2.31 -10.00 -4.22
CA TYR A 80 1.66 -11.30 -3.99
C TYR A 80 1.65 -12.22 -5.20
N ILE A 81 2.49 -11.97 -6.21
CA ILE A 81 2.54 -12.77 -7.44
C ILE A 81 2.91 -14.25 -7.20
N GLY A 82 3.58 -14.56 -6.09
CA GLY A 82 3.94 -15.94 -5.74
C GLY A 82 4.75 -16.63 -6.84
N ASP A 83 4.39 -17.88 -7.12
CA ASP A 83 5.01 -18.69 -8.17
C ASP A 83 4.27 -18.62 -9.52
N LEU A 84 3.22 -17.79 -9.63
CA LEU A 84 2.43 -17.63 -10.85
C LEU A 84 3.30 -17.26 -12.06
N ASN A 85 4.30 -16.38 -11.86
CA ASN A 85 5.29 -16.06 -12.88
C ASN A 85 6.65 -15.75 -12.24
N LYS A 86 7.59 -16.68 -12.37
CA LYS A 86 8.94 -16.57 -11.80
C LYS A 86 9.77 -15.43 -12.39
N SER A 87 9.56 -15.07 -13.65
CA SER A 87 10.27 -13.96 -14.29
C SER A 87 9.84 -12.62 -13.69
N LEU A 88 8.54 -12.39 -13.54
CA LEU A 88 8.01 -11.18 -12.91
C LEU A 88 8.39 -11.12 -11.43
N ARG A 89 8.29 -12.23 -10.70
CA ARG A 89 8.69 -12.32 -9.29
C ARG A 89 10.13 -11.87 -9.04
N ARG A 90 11.06 -12.24 -9.92
CA ARG A 90 12.49 -11.88 -9.81
C ARG A 90 12.78 -10.39 -10.02
N LYS A 91 11.84 -9.63 -10.54
CA LYS A 91 11.98 -8.19 -10.80
C LYS A 91 11.57 -7.30 -9.63
N ILE A 92 10.98 -7.90 -8.59
CA ILE A 92 10.48 -7.19 -7.41
C ILE A 92 11.00 -7.85 -6.13
N MET A 93 11.16 -7.04 -5.11
CA MET A 93 11.45 -7.48 -3.75
C MET A 93 10.22 -7.17 -2.88
N PRO A 94 9.47 -8.17 -2.41
CA PRO A 94 8.42 -7.96 -1.41
C PRO A 94 9.04 -7.51 -0.09
N VAL A 95 8.59 -6.37 0.41
CA VAL A 95 9.03 -5.81 1.70
C VAL A 95 7.80 -5.58 2.55
N LYS A 96 7.79 -6.16 3.74
CA LYS A 96 6.69 -6.01 4.68
C LYS A 96 6.79 -4.68 5.42
N THR A 97 5.72 -3.92 5.47
CA THR A 97 5.61 -2.64 6.17
C THR A 97 4.48 -2.68 7.18
N TYR A 98 4.48 -1.76 8.13
CA TYR A 98 3.61 -1.81 9.30
C TYR A 98 2.90 -0.49 9.53
N VAL A 99 1.65 -0.57 10.00
CA VAL A 99 0.82 0.59 10.33
C VAL A 99 0.07 0.32 11.63
N SER A 100 -0.04 1.34 12.49
CA SER A 100 -0.89 1.32 13.68
C SER A 100 -1.89 2.47 13.64
N ALA A 101 -3.08 2.21 14.13
CA ALA A 101 -4.13 3.20 14.34
C ALA A 101 -4.38 3.43 15.84
N PHE A 102 -4.40 4.69 16.25
CA PHE A 102 -4.62 5.11 17.62
C PHE A 102 -5.88 5.98 17.67
N THR A 103 -6.95 5.44 18.27
CA THR A 103 -8.28 6.06 18.24
C THR A 103 -8.68 6.78 19.53
N GLN A 104 -7.87 6.67 20.58
CA GLN A 104 -8.19 7.21 21.91
C GLN A 104 -7.18 8.25 22.38
N ILE A 105 -6.53 8.96 21.45
CA ILE A 105 -5.65 10.07 21.82
C ILE A 105 -6.51 11.32 22.00
N PRO A 106 -6.51 11.97 23.18
CA PRO A 106 -7.24 13.20 23.37
C PRO A 106 -6.80 14.28 22.39
N LYS A 107 -7.75 15.04 21.84
CA LYS A 107 -7.47 16.11 20.86
C LYS A 107 -6.38 17.08 21.35
N LYS A 108 -6.41 17.49 22.63
CA LYS A 108 -5.40 18.36 23.23
C LYS A 108 -3.96 17.82 23.13
N GLU A 109 -3.78 16.49 23.08
CA GLU A 109 -2.45 15.88 22.91
C GLU A 109 -2.03 15.90 21.44
N LEU A 110 -2.96 15.72 20.52
CA LEU A 110 -2.72 15.81 19.08
C LEU A 110 -2.45 17.25 18.63
N ASP A 111 -3.19 18.22 19.20
CA ASP A 111 -3.05 19.65 18.90
C ASP A 111 -1.67 20.22 19.27
N LYS A 112 -0.88 19.51 20.10
CA LYS A 112 0.52 19.86 20.36
C LYS A 112 1.40 19.74 19.11
N TYR A 113 1.04 18.84 18.19
CA TYR A 113 1.81 18.50 17.00
C TYR A 113 1.14 18.92 15.71
N PHE A 114 -0.17 18.74 15.59
CA PHE A 114 -0.94 18.98 14.38
C PHE A 114 -1.72 20.29 14.48
N ARG A 115 -1.29 21.30 13.76
CA ARG A 115 -1.99 22.61 13.66
C ARG A 115 -3.07 22.59 12.60
N LYS A 116 -2.90 21.77 11.57
CA LYS A 116 -3.83 21.58 10.45
C LYS A 116 -3.88 20.11 10.04
N PRO A 117 -4.95 19.66 9.36
CA PRO A 117 -4.98 18.33 8.76
C PRO A 117 -3.91 18.22 7.67
N ILE A 118 -2.87 17.43 7.93
CA ILE A 118 -1.79 17.15 6.98
C ILE A 118 -1.38 15.68 7.06
N THR A 119 -0.72 15.21 6.01
CA THR A 119 0.03 13.97 6.01
C THR A 119 1.52 14.30 6.07
N VAL A 120 2.25 13.64 6.94
CA VAL A 120 3.69 13.78 7.10
C VAL A 120 4.36 12.50 6.66
N GLY A 121 5.40 12.61 5.84
CA GLY A 121 6.32 11.52 5.50
C GLY A 121 7.75 12.03 5.62
N ASP A 122 8.64 11.25 6.24
CA ASP A 122 10.05 11.62 6.30
C ASP A 122 10.84 11.03 5.11
N MET A 123 12.11 11.42 5.00
CA MET A 123 13.01 10.99 3.93
C MET A 123 14.02 9.94 4.40
N LEU A 124 13.73 9.25 5.50
CA LEU A 124 14.59 8.16 5.96
C LEU A 124 14.54 6.96 5.00
N PHE A 125 15.58 6.17 4.97
CA PHE A 125 15.60 4.94 4.15
C PHE A 125 14.45 3.98 4.54
N VAL A 126 14.21 3.85 5.84
CA VAL A 126 13.00 3.25 6.42
C VAL A 126 12.15 4.41 6.92
N LEU A 127 11.31 4.93 6.05
CA LEU A 127 10.54 6.14 6.32
C LEU A 127 9.42 5.91 7.33
N ASN A 128 9.16 6.94 8.12
CA ASN A 128 7.94 7.05 8.89
C ASN A 128 6.95 7.92 8.13
N TYR A 129 5.68 7.55 8.20
CA TYR A 129 4.59 8.33 7.61
C TYR A 129 3.39 8.30 8.55
N PHE A 130 2.76 9.44 8.73
CA PHE A 130 1.65 9.53 9.65
C PHE A 130 0.70 10.69 9.30
N ARG A 131 -0.51 10.57 9.79
CA ARG A 131 -1.58 11.54 9.56
C ARG A 131 -2.68 11.40 10.60
N LEU A 132 -3.52 12.40 10.70
CA LEU A 132 -4.83 12.24 11.33
C LEU A 132 -5.86 11.87 10.25
N ASP A 133 -6.76 10.93 10.57
CA ASP A 133 -7.93 10.67 9.73
C ASP A 133 -9.04 11.70 9.97
N SER A 134 -10.16 11.57 9.29
CA SER A 134 -11.33 12.47 9.43
C SER A 134 -11.93 12.49 10.85
N ASN A 135 -11.63 11.49 11.67
CA ASN A 135 -12.12 11.37 13.04
C ASN A 135 -11.05 11.76 14.08
N ASN A 136 -9.95 12.37 13.64
CA ASN A 136 -8.77 12.70 14.45
C ASN A 136 -8.08 11.48 15.07
N ASN A 137 -8.16 10.31 14.45
CA ASN A 137 -7.35 9.17 14.84
C ASN A 137 -5.95 9.29 14.23
N LEU A 138 -4.93 9.02 15.03
CA LEU A 138 -3.56 8.98 14.53
C LEU A 138 -3.31 7.65 13.80
N ILE A 139 -3.01 7.74 12.52
CA ILE A 139 -2.51 6.63 11.71
C ILE A 139 -1.01 6.81 11.56
N PHE A 140 -0.24 5.87 12.06
CA PHE A 140 1.22 5.93 12.04
C PHE A 140 1.79 4.68 11.36
N GLY A 141 2.53 4.88 10.29
CA GLY A 141 3.23 3.83 9.57
C GLY A 141 4.74 3.98 9.65
N GLY A 142 5.45 2.87 9.63
CA GLY A 142 6.90 2.84 9.67
C GLY A 142 7.42 1.43 9.90
N GLY A 143 8.73 1.31 9.88
CA GLY A 143 9.39 0.01 9.99
C GLY A 143 9.22 -0.86 8.73
N VAL A 144 10.20 -1.72 8.52
CA VAL A 144 10.18 -2.68 7.41
C VAL A 144 10.74 -4.02 7.86
N SER A 145 10.28 -5.11 7.23
CA SER A 145 10.92 -6.42 7.32
C SER A 145 11.21 -6.94 5.92
N TYR A 146 12.46 -7.27 5.69
CA TYR A 146 12.94 -7.89 4.45
C TYR A 146 12.91 -9.42 4.54
N SER A 147 12.83 -9.99 5.73
CA SER A 147 12.83 -11.44 5.99
C SER A 147 11.43 -12.03 6.11
N ASN A 148 10.36 -11.24 6.00
CA ASN A 148 8.98 -11.61 6.33
C ASN A 148 8.73 -12.02 7.80
N ILE A 149 9.72 -11.88 8.67
CA ILE A 149 9.58 -12.14 10.11
C ILE A 149 9.07 -10.87 10.77
N ASP A 150 7.95 -10.98 11.46
CA ASP A 150 7.40 -9.84 12.21
C ASP A 150 8.20 -9.63 13.51
N PRO A 151 8.36 -8.38 13.94
CA PRO A 151 8.84 -8.09 15.29
C PRO A 151 7.95 -8.78 16.34
N ILE A 152 8.55 -9.29 17.42
CA ILE A 152 7.82 -9.95 18.52
C ILE A 152 6.72 -9.03 19.08
N ASN A 153 6.98 -7.74 19.15
CA ASN A 153 5.98 -6.73 19.52
C ASN A 153 6.02 -5.57 18.51
N LEU A 154 5.14 -5.66 17.54
CA LEU A 154 5.06 -4.72 16.45
C LEU A 154 4.62 -3.32 16.92
N GLU A 155 3.65 -3.24 17.80
CA GLU A 155 3.19 -1.97 18.38
C GLU A 155 4.34 -1.26 19.11
N LEU A 156 5.11 -1.99 19.91
CA LEU A 156 6.25 -1.44 20.64
C LEU A 156 7.33 -0.91 19.68
N SER A 157 7.54 -1.60 18.56
CA SER A 157 8.49 -1.14 17.54
C SER A 157 8.08 0.20 16.96
N LEU A 158 6.82 0.38 16.58
CA LEU A 158 6.30 1.67 16.08
C LEU A 158 6.28 2.75 17.16
N LYS A 159 5.97 2.40 18.40
CA LYS A 159 6.00 3.34 19.54
C LYS A 159 7.39 3.94 19.80
N LYS A 160 8.48 3.23 19.45
CA LYS A 160 9.84 3.81 19.53
C LYS A 160 10.02 4.98 18.55
N SER A 161 9.47 4.87 17.34
CA SER A 161 9.47 5.96 16.37
C SER A 161 8.54 7.10 16.81
N ILE A 162 7.34 6.78 17.29
CA ILE A 162 6.39 7.77 17.83
C ILE A 162 7.02 8.56 18.95
N ARG A 163 7.71 7.92 19.91
CA ARG A 163 8.40 8.62 21.01
C ARG A 163 9.40 9.66 20.53
N LYS A 164 10.11 9.39 19.42
CA LYS A 164 11.08 10.34 18.86
C LYS A 164 10.40 11.51 18.15
N ILE A 165 9.35 11.22 17.40
CA ILE A 165 8.71 12.17 16.48
C ILE A 165 7.60 12.96 17.18
N LEU A 166 6.80 12.29 18.01
CA LEU A 166 5.62 12.80 18.72
C LEU A 166 5.68 12.40 20.20
N PRO A 167 6.67 12.91 20.98
CA PRO A 167 6.90 12.48 22.36
C PRO A 167 5.64 12.62 23.22
N GLY A 168 5.36 11.58 24.01
CA GLY A 168 4.16 11.50 24.85
C GLY A 168 2.95 10.83 24.18
N LEU A 169 2.93 10.70 22.85
CA LEU A 169 1.86 9.93 22.17
C LEU A 169 2.11 8.41 22.20
N GLU A 170 3.32 7.96 22.41
CA GLU A 170 3.65 6.53 22.53
C GLU A 170 3.03 5.85 23.76
N LYS A 171 2.56 6.63 24.76
CA LYS A 171 1.85 6.10 25.93
C LYS A 171 0.47 5.52 25.61
N PHE A 172 -0.15 5.98 24.51
CA PHE A 172 -1.46 5.52 24.10
C PHE A 172 -1.36 4.13 23.47
N LYS A 173 -2.40 3.31 23.67
CA LYS A 173 -2.50 1.98 23.07
C LYS A 173 -3.02 2.08 21.65
N ALA A 174 -2.44 1.32 20.73
CA ALA A 174 -3.01 1.18 19.40
C ALA A 174 -4.34 0.41 19.48
N TRP A 175 -5.34 0.87 18.76
CA TRP A 175 -6.58 0.14 18.54
C TRP A 175 -6.32 -1.11 17.70
N CYS A 176 -5.55 -0.96 16.63
CA CYS A 176 -5.08 -2.06 15.82
C CYS A 176 -3.71 -1.74 15.19
N THR A 177 -3.00 -2.81 14.87
CA THR A 177 -1.73 -2.76 14.13
C THR A 177 -1.78 -3.84 13.07
N TRP A 178 -1.42 -3.48 11.85
CA TRP A 178 -1.42 -4.42 10.71
C TRP A 178 -0.17 -4.26 9.86
N SER A 179 0.01 -5.18 8.95
CA SER A 179 1.10 -5.17 7.98
C SER A 179 0.60 -5.42 6.57
N GLY A 180 1.41 -5.04 5.60
CA GLY A 180 1.20 -5.34 4.21
C GLY A 180 2.52 -5.37 3.45
N HIS A 181 2.53 -5.98 2.26
CA HIS A 181 3.72 -6.04 1.43
C HIS A 181 3.69 -4.95 0.36
N VAL A 182 4.79 -4.25 0.21
CA VAL A 182 5.10 -3.42 -0.94
C VAL A 182 6.09 -4.15 -1.83
N ALA A 183 5.92 -4.07 -3.14
CA ALA A 183 6.86 -4.60 -4.11
C ALA A 183 7.83 -3.50 -4.52
N ILE A 184 9.12 -3.71 -4.27
CA ILE A 184 10.18 -2.77 -4.56
C ILE A 184 10.96 -3.25 -5.78
N THR A 185 11.13 -2.39 -6.79
CA THR A 185 12.00 -2.59 -7.93
C THR A 185 13.39 -2.01 -7.65
N VAL A 186 14.40 -2.43 -8.39
CA VAL A 186 15.78 -1.96 -8.22
C VAL A 186 15.89 -0.44 -8.43
N ASN A 187 15.22 0.09 -9.43
CA ASN A 187 15.25 1.51 -9.78
C ASN A 187 14.12 2.34 -9.14
N ARG A 188 13.27 1.71 -8.31
CA ARG A 188 12.11 2.31 -7.67
C ARG A 188 10.97 2.75 -8.60
N PHE A 189 11.09 2.57 -9.91
CA PHE A 189 10.02 2.85 -10.86
C PHE A 189 9.06 1.66 -10.99
N PRO A 190 7.78 1.90 -11.31
CA PRO A 190 6.83 0.84 -11.62
C PRO A 190 7.32 -0.04 -12.77
N HIS A 191 7.13 -1.34 -12.63
CA HIS A 191 7.45 -2.33 -13.66
C HIS A 191 6.16 -2.71 -14.39
N ILE A 192 5.99 -2.17 -15.59
CA ILE A 192 4.81 -2.30 -16.43
C ILE A 192 5.25 -2.79 -17.80
N GLY A 193 4.47 -3.67 -18.42
CA GLY A 193 4.79 -4.17 -19.76
C GLY A 193 3.93 -5.33 -20.21
N SER A 194 4.41 -6.02 -21.22
CA SER A 194 3.83 -7.27 -21.75
C SER A 194 4.86 -8.40 -21.70
N ILE A 195 4.37 -9.63 -21.52
CA ILE A 195 5.17 -10.85 -21.66
C ILE A 195 5.12 -11.32 -23.10
N ASP A 196 3.94 -11.22 -23.70
CA ASP A 196 3.66 -11.53 -25.11
C ASP A 196 2.47 -10.66 -25.61
N ASN A 197 1.91 -10.99 -26.75
CA ASN A 197 0.86 -10.19 -27.39
C ASN A 197 -0.46 -10.11 -26.60
N ASN A 198 -0.70 -11.02 -25.66
CA ASN A 198 -1.96 -11.12 -24.94
C ASN A 198 -1.81 -11.21 -23.41
N ILE A 199 -0.59 -11.09 -22.87
CA ILE A 199 -0.34 -11.05 -21.43
C ILE A 199 0.38 -9.76 -21.05
N PHE A 200 -0.27 -8.95 -20.25
CA PHE A 200 0.21 -7.68 -19.75
C PHE A 200 0.40 -7.77 -18.23
N PHE A 201 1.21 -6.88 -17.68
CA PHE A 201 1.42 -6.86 -16.25
C PHE A 201 1.71 -5.45 -15.72
N ALA A 202 1.40 -5.24 -14.43
CA ALA A 202 1.76 -4.05 -13.68
C ALA A 202 2.10 -4.42 -12.23
N GLN A 203 3.31 -4.06 -11.79
CA GLN A 203 3.83 -4.37 -10.45
C GLN A 203 4.93 -3.42 -10.02
N GLY A 204 5.45 -3.56 -8.80
CA GLY A 204 6.69 -2.92 -8.36
C GLY A 204 6.57 -1.40 -8.16
N TYR A 205 5.48 -0.94 -7.55
CA TYR A 205 5.22 0.48 -7.33
C TYR A 205 6.06 1.12 -6.22
N SER A 206 6.89 0.35 -5.53
CA SER A 206 7.88 0.80 -4.55
C SER A 206 7.34 1.73 -3.45
N GLY A 207 6.07 1.52 -3.04
CA GLY A 207 5.38 2.32 -2.03
C GLY A 207 4.47 3.42 -2.58
N HIS A 208 4.54 3.76 -3.87
CA HIS A 208 3.75 4.83 -4.49
C HIS A 208 2.49 4.33 -5.23
N GLY A 209 2.10 3.06 -5.01
CA GLY A 209 1.02 2.42 -5.76
C GLY A 209 -0.30 3.17 -5.74
N LEU A 210 -0.72 3.68 -4.58
CA LEU A 210 -2.01 4.36 -4.45
C LEU A 210 -2.15 5.56 -5.39
N ALA A 211 -1.08 6.34 -5.59
CA ALA A 211 -1.08 7.48 -6.51
C ALA A 211 -1.03 7.06 -7.99
N ILE A 212 -0.32 5.98 -8.31
CA ILE A 212 0.07 5.66 -9.69
C ILE A 212 -0.87 4.63 -10.34
N THR A 213 -1.45 3.70 -9.57
CA THR A 213 -2.22 2.57 -10.12
C THR A 213 -3.42 2.97 -10.98
N THR A 214 -4.06 4.09 -10.68
CA THR A 214 -5.18 4.59 -11.49
C THR A 214 -4.71 4.99 -12.91
N MET A 215 -3.56 5.66 -13.01
CA MET A 215 -2.98 6.00 -14.32
C MET A 215 -2.53 4.75 -15.06
N VAL A 216 -1.87 3.83 -14.37
CA VAL A 216 -1.42 2.56 -14.96
C VAL A 216 -2.61 1.73 -15.47
N GLY A 217 -3.71 1.70 -14.72
CA GLY A 217 -4.94 1.06 -15.18
C GLY A 217 -5.47 1.66 -16.49
N LYS A 218 -5.44 2.99 -16.63
CA LYS A 218 -5.81 3.67 -17.89
C LYS A 218 -4.85 3.37 -19.04
N MET A 219 -3.57 3.13 -18.76
CA MET A 219 -2.58 2.79 -19.79
C MET A 219 -2.73 1.35 -20.30
N LEU A 220 -3.24 0.44 -19.45
CA LEU A 220 -3.42 -0.97 -19.78
C LEU A 220 -4.77 -1.27 -20.44
N ALA A 221 -5.74 -0.37 -20.34
CA ALA A 221 -7.07 -0.49 -20.96
C ALA A 221 -7.03 -0.14 -22.45
#